data_d59ddda5d7d671162fcb8d9ab56b8855
#
_entry.id   d59ddda5d7d671162fcb8d9ab56b8855
#
_cell.length_a   1.000
_cell.length_b   1.000
_cell.length_c   1.000
_cell.angle_alpha   90.00
_cell.angle_beta   90.00
_cell.angle_gamma   90.00
#
_symmetry.space_group_name_H-M   'P 1'
#
loop_
_entity.id
_entity.type
_entity.pdbx_description
1 polymer ?
#
loop_
_entity_poly.entity_id
_entity_poly.type
_entity_poly.pdbx_seq_one_letter_code
_entity_poly.pdbx_strand_id
1 'polypeptide(L)'
;MNTSKKLVVIPADSPTQIEGSPHLDILKKHAEVELYSDFPSTQAEKMRRVENADVLINSRSSLHWSGEEFSSLPKLKMMSTCSVGVDGLDLDGAKKAGVIICNQPGSNAPFVSEHAIALMLGVAKRTSSYTAQLKAGIWSYVNGVFLKGKTLGIIGTGNIGKQTAEMAKALGMNVIAWTYNPNLEWSKSTGINYVDLDELLQTSDVVSLHTRLSPDTEGFIGEKEIN
;
A
#
# COMPACT_ATOMS: atom_id res chain seq x y z
N MET A 1 22.66 31.60 17.32
CA MET A 1 21.26 31.73 16.87
C MET A 1 20.47 30.60 17.47
N ASN A 2 19.59 30.90 18.41
CA ASN A 2 18.75 29.88 19.07
C ASN A 2 17.59 29.60 18.13
N THR A 3 17.79 28.70 17.18
CA THR A 3 16.69 28.27 16.30
C THR A 3 15.81 27.34 17.15
N SER A 4 14.61 27.80 17.52
CA SER A 4 13.61 26.95 18.15
C SER A 4 13.46 25.68 17.30
N LYS A 5 13.43 24.51 17.95
CA LYS A 5 13.18 23.26 17.25
C LYS A 5 11.86 23.34 16.50
N LYS A 6 11.79 22.71 15.33
CA LYS A 6 10.57 22.59 14.55
C LYS A 6 9.59 21.66 15.25
N LEU A 7 8.31 21.98 15.18
CA LEU A 7 7.24 21.13 15.73
C LEU A 7 6.80 20.11 14.68
N VAL A 8 6.96 18.84 15.00
CA VAL A 8 6.45 17.70 14.23
C VAL A 8 5.23 17.14 14.95
N VAL A 9 4.10 17.05 14.27
CA VAL A 9 2.88 16.50 14.86
C VAL A 9 2.49 15.20 14.13
N ILE A 10 2.19 14.17 14.91
CA ILE A 10 1.57 12.92 14.47
C ILE A 10 0.12 12.95 14.98
N PRO A 11 -0.85 13.40 14.16
CA PRO A 11 -2.22 13.69 14.64
C PRO A 11 -3.07 12.46 14.97
N ALA A 12 -2.63 11.28 14.50
CA ALA A 12 -3.24 9.99 14.84
C ALA A 12 -2.23 8.86 14.57
N ASP A 13 -1.95 8.03 15.55
CA ASP A 13 -1.12 6.82 15.44
C ASP A 13 -1.92 5.59 15.92
N SER A 14 -3.06 5.37 15.31
CA SER A 14 -3.97 4.26 15.64
C SER A 14 -4.32 3.45 14.38
N PRO A 15 -4.14 2.12 14.39
CA PRO A 15 -3.39 1.35 15.37
C PRO A 15 -1.91 1.78 15.41
N THR A 16 -1.28 1.66 16.57
CA THR A 16 0.08 2.14 16.84
C THR A 16 1.09 1.64 15.81
N GLN A 17 1.86 2.56 15.23
CA GLN A 17 2.93 2.30 14.29
C GLN A 17 4.21 3.08 14.62
N ILE A 18 4.07 4.30 15.13
CA ILE A 18 5.18 5.24 15.37
C ILE A 18 5.56 5.28 16.86
N GLU A 19 4.58 5.26 17.74
CA GLU A 19 4.81 5.22 19.19
C GLU A 19 5.64 3.99 19.57
N GLY A 20 6.67 4.20 20.38
CA GLY A 20 7.62 3.15 20.77
C GLY A 20 8.63 2.75 19.69
N SER A 21 8.59 3.34 18.50
CA SER A 21 9.58 3.10 17.46
C SER A 21 10.92 3.76 17.81
N PRO A 22 12.08 3.08 17.60
CA PRO A 22 13.39 3.70 17.79
C PRO A 22 13.61 4.92 16.87
N HIS A 23 12.90 5.01 15.74
CA HIS A 23 12.95 6.16 14.84
C HIS A 23 12.32 7.42 15.44
N LEU A 24 11.32 7.27 16.33
CA LEU A 24 10.72 8.38 17.06
C LEU A 24 11.75 9.04 17.98
N ASP A 25 12.60 8.24 18.64
CA ASP A 25 13.66 8.75 19.52
C ASP A 25 14.75 9.50 18.73
N ILE A 26 15.02 9.07 17.50
CA ILE A 26 15.90 9.80 16.59
C ILE A 26 15.28 11.14 16.22
N LEU A 27 14.00 11.16 15.84
CA LEU A 27 13.29 12.39 15.47
C LEU A 27 13.27 13.41 16.62
N LYS A 28 13.01 12.97 17.86
CA LYS A 28 13.00 13.83 19.07
C LYS A 28 14.34 14.55 19.34
N LYS A 29 15.45 14.02 18.84
CA LYS A 29 16.75 14.71 18.95
C LYS A 29 16.80 15.97 18.09
N HIS A 30 16.05 16.01 16.98
CA HIS A 30 16.10 17.07 15.97
C HIS A 30 14.90 18.00 15.99
N ALA A 31 13.76 17.53 16.52
CA ALA A 31 12.50 18.27 16.54
C ALA A 31 11.79 18.15 17.90
N GLU A 32 10.86 19.06 18.16
CA GLU A 32 9.80 18.86 19.14
C GLU A 32 8.73 17.97 18.51
N VAL A 33 8.22 16.95 19.23
CA VAL A 33 7.31 15.96 18.66
C VAL A 33 6.08 15.81 19.54
N GLU A 34 4.92 16.08 18.97
CA GLU A 34 3.61 15.77 19.53
C GLU A 34 3.02 14.55 18.82
N LEU A 35 2.60 13.52 19.60
CA LEU A 35 2.01 12.30 19.08
C LEU A 35 0.69 12.03 19.80
N TYR A 36 -0.35 11.76 19.01
CA TYR A 36 -1.66 11.35 19.48
C TYR A 36 -1.88 9.89 19.09
N SER A 37 -2.13 9.02 20.09
CA SER A 37 -2.30 7.56 19.92
C SER A 37 -3.73 7.17 19.52
N ASP A 38 -4.64 8.14 19.43
CA ASP A 38 -6.06 7.96 19.06
C ASP A 38 -6.42 8.79 17.81
N PHE A 39 -7.56 8.45 17.21
CA PHE A 39 -8.13 9.28 16.16
C PHE A 39 -8.82 10.53 16.72
N PRO A 40 -8.70 11.68 16.03
CA PRO A 40 -9.50 12.85 16.40
C PRO A 40 -10.98 12.54 16.22
N SER A 41 -11.80 12.87 17.23
CA SER A 41 -13.23 12.57 17.23
C SER A 41 -14.04 13.50 16.32
N THR A 42 -13.49 14.65 15.97
CA THR A 42 -14.10 15.66 15.11
C THR A 42 -13.06 16.34 14.22
N GLN A 43 -13.55 16.97 13.14
CA GLN A 43 -12.71 17.81 12.28
C GLN A 43 -12.06 18.96 13.05
N ALA A 44 -12.79 19.60 13.97
CA ALA A 44 -12.25 20.67 14.79
C ALA A 44 -11.11 20.19 15.70
N GLU A 45 -11.22 19.00 16.25
CA GLU A 45 -10.14 18.38 17.03
C GLU A 45 -8.93 18.07 16.18
N LYS A 46 -9.12 17.48 14.98
CA LYS A 46 -8.05 17.25 14.02
C LYS A 46 -7.25 18.51 13.75
N MET A 47 -7.95 19.61 13.42
CA MET A 47 -7.30 20.87 13.10
C MET A 47 -6.60 21.50 14.32
N ARG A 48 -7.19 21.40 15.51
CA ARG A 48 -6.57 21.87 16.76
C ARG A 48 -5.25 21.14 17.07
N ARG A 49 -5.19 19.81 16.84
CA ARG A 49 -3.97 19.01 17.06
C ARG A 49 -2.79 19.50 16.19
N VAL A 50 -3.06 20.09 15.04
CA VAL A 50 -2.04 20.41 14.02
C VAL A 50 -1.84 21.90 13.76
N GLU A 51 -2.59 22.78 14.41
CA GLU A 51 -2.61 24.24 14.12
C GLU A 51 -1.24 24.91 14.17
N ASN A 52 -0.32 24.39 14.99
CA ASN A 52 1.02 24.94 15.18
C ASN A 52 2.13 24.13 14.51
N ALA A 53 1.79 23.04 13.80
CA ALA A 53 2.75 22.14 13.20
C ALA A 53 3.58 22.81 12.10
N ASP A 54 4.90 22.61 12.14
CA ASP A 54 5.79 22.86 11.00
C ASP A 54 5.81 21.66 10.03
N VAL A 55 5.68 20.44 10.58
CA VAL A 55 5.70 19.17 9.82
C VAL A 55 4.63 18.25 10.37
N LEU A 56 3.94 17.55 9.48
CA LEU A 56 3.01 16.47 9.84
C LEU A 56 3.58 15.10 9.44
N ILE A 57 3.33 14.11 10.28
CA ILE A 57 3.50 12.69 9.91
C ILE A 57 2.11 12.04 9.92
N ASN A 58 1.60 11.70 8.74
CA ASN A 58 0.32 11.01 8.58
C ASN A 58 0.56 9.50 8.65
N SER A 59 0.43 8.92 9.85
CA SER A 59 0.60 7.49 10.08
C SER A 59 -0.39 6.70 9.25
N ARG A 60 0.09 5.71 8.47
CA ARG A 60 -0.70 4.82 7.59
C ARG A 60 -1.62 5.54 6.59
N SER A 61 -1.43 6.80 6.29
CA SER A 61 -2.40 7.65 5.56
C SER A 61 -3.81 7.60 6.18
N SER A 62 -3.88 7.50 7.51
CA SER A 62 -5.12 7.26 8.25
C SER A 62 -6.07 8.45 8.26
N LEU A 63 -5.54 9.65 8.01
CA LEU A 63 -6.32 10.88 7.91
C LEU A 63 -6.31 11.42 6.49
N HIS A 64 -7.50 11.82 6.01
CA HIS A 64 -7.65 12.54 4.75
C HIS A 64 -7.37 14.04 4.97
N TRP A 65 -6.83 14.70 3.95
CA TRP A 65 -6.46 16.12 4.01
C TRP A 65 -6.90 16.85 2.73
N SER A 66 -7.76 17.85 2.91
CA SER A 66 -8.24 18.70 1.83
C SER A 66 -7.32 19.90 1.59
N GLY A 67 -7.48 20.56 0.45
CA GLY A 67 -6.75 21.79 0.12
C GLY A 67 -7.09 22.95 1.06
N GLU A 68 -8.32 23.01 1.56
CA GLU A 68 -8.76 24.00 2.55
C GLU A 68 -8.02 23.82 3.87
N GLU A 69 -7.87 22.58 4.32
CA GLU A 69 -7.13 22.26 5.54
C GLU A 69 -5.65 22.65 5.41
N PHE A 70 -4.99 22.30 4.30
CA PHE A 70 -3.62 22.73 4.06
C PHE A 70 -3.48 24.27 4.05
N SER A 71 -4.43 24.96 3.45
CA SER A 71 -4.44 26.42 3.36
C SER A 71 -4.65 27.08 4.72
N SER A 72 -5.31 26.41 5.66
CA SER A 72 -5.55 26.89 7.02
C SER A 72 -4.36 26.72 7.98
N LEU A 73 -3.27 26.06 7.52
CA LEU A 73 -2.08 25.76 8.31
C LEU A 73 -0.85 26.54 7.82
N PRO A 74 -0.73 27.85 8.11
CA PRO A 74 0.29 28.72 7.51
C PRO A 74 1.73 28.38 7.92
N LYS A 75 1.92 27.68 9.04
CA LYS A 75 3.23 27.23 9.51
C LYS A 75 3.68 25.92 8.84
N LEU A 76 2.74 25.12 8.34
CA LEU A 76 3.00 23.80 7.77
C LEU A 76 3.85 23.93 6.50
N LYS A 77 4.96 23.20 6.46
CA LYS A 77 5.89 23.16 5.31
C LYS A 77 5.95 21.80 4.64
N MET A 78 5.69 20.75 5.40
CA MET A 78 5.84 19.40 4.90
C MET A 78 4.86 18.44 5.58
N MET A 79 4.36 17.46 4.82
CA MET A 79 3.71 16.27 5.36
C MET A 79 4.41 15.03 4.82
N SER A 80 4.82 14.14 5.73
CA SER A 80 5.31 12.81 5.39
C SER A 80 4.22 11.78 5.69
N THR A 81 3.87 10.95 4.72
CA THR A 81 2.95 9.83 4.96
C THR A 81 3.71 8.53 5.12
N CYS A 82 3.41 7.77 6.17
CA CYS A 82 3.95 6.42 6.38
C CYS A 82 3.19 5.40 5.52
N SER A 83 3.09 5.67 4.22
CA SER A 83 2.41 4.83 3.22
C SER A 83 2.99 5.06 1.83
N VAL A 84 2.60 4.22 0.89
CA VAL A 84 2.88 4.40 -0.54
C VAL A 84 1.78 5.24 -1.21
N GLY A 85 0.51 4.93 -0.91
CA GLY A 85 -0.65 5.66 -1.44
C GLY A 85 -0.78 7.05 -0.82
N VAL A 86 -1.31 7.97 -1.61
CA VAL A 86 -1.58 9.38 -1.26
C VAL A 86 -3.02 9.78 -1.63
N ASP A 87 -3.88 8.81 -1.87
CA ASP A 87 -5.25 9.00 -2.38
C ASP A 87 -6.13 9.82 -1.44
N GLY A 88 -5.83 9.81 -0.14
CA GLY A 88 -6.49 10.63 0.87
C GLY A 88 -5.99 12.06 0.98
N LEU A 89 -5.08 12.51 0.09
CA LEU A 89 -4.45 13.83 0.16
C LEU A 89 -4.79 14.65 -1.10
N ASP A 90 -5.30 15.85 -0.92
CA ASP A 90 -5.39 16.82 -2.02
C ASP A 90 -4.00 17.39 -2.35
N LEU A 91 -3.32 16.74 -3.30
CA LEU A 91 -1.96 17.11 -3.70
C LEU A 91 -1.89 18.50 -4.36
N ASP A 92 -2.90 18.87 -5.11
CA ASP A 92 -2.98 20.20 -5.76
C ASP A 92 -3.22 21.28 -4.72
N GLY A 93 -4.08 21.02 -3.73
CA GLY A 93 -4.30 21.89 -2.60
C GLY A 93 -3.05 22.06 -1.74
N ALA A 94 -2.34 20.98 -1.43
CA ALA A 94 -1.06 21.02 -0.72
C ALA A 94 -0.02 21.87 -1.46
N LYS A 95 0.11 21.66 -2.79
CA LYS A 95 1.01 22.45 -3.64
C LYS A 95 0.67 23.93 -3.63
N LYS A 96 -0.62 24.30 -3.73
CA LYS A 96 -1.08 25.70 -3.65
C LYS A 96 -0.78 26.33 -2.29
N ALA A 97 -0.90 25.55 -1.21
CA ALA A 97 -0.56 25.99 0.15
C ALA A 97 0.97 26.01 0.43
N GLY A 98 1.80 25.56 -0.51
CA GLY A 98 3.26 25.50 -0.36
C GLY A 98 3.73 24.37 0.58
N VAL A 99 2.91 23.33 0.75
CA VAL A 99 3.22 22.15 1.57
C VAL A 99 3.82 21.04 0.71
N ILE A 100 4.99 20.56 1.09
CA ILE A 100 5.66 19.42 0.41
C ILE A 100 5.08 18.13 0.94
N ILE A 101 4.58 17.27 0.05
CA ILE A 101 4.12 15.93 0.40
C ILE A 101 5.20 14.91 0.06
N CYS A 102 5.54 14.06 1.05
CA CYS A 102 6.46 12.93 0.89
C CYS A 102 5.77 11.63 1.23
N ASN A 103 6.01 10.59 0.43
CA ASN A 103 5.55 9.23 0.69
C ASN A 103 6.73 8.24 0.70
N GLN A 104 6.45 6.94 0.87
CA GLN A 104 7.48 5.89 1.00
C GLN A 104 7.35 4.83 -0.09
N PRO A 105 7.64 5.15 -1.38
CA PRO A 105 7.48 4.20 -2.46
C PRO A 105 8.43 2.99 -2.29
N GLY A 106 7.86 1.79 -2.42
CA GLY A 106 8.61 0.52 -2.37
C GLY A 106 8.93 -0.01 -0.97
N SER A 107 8.76 0.78 0.09
CA SER A 107 9.13 0.36 1.46
C SER A 107 8.36 -0.86 1.96
N ASN A 108 7.11 -1.04 1.55
CA ASN A 108 6.25 -2.15 1.94
C ASN A 108 6.19 -3.28 0.90
N ALA A 109 6.89 -3.17 -0.22
CA ALA A 109 6.77 -4.12 -1.31
C ALA A 109 7.08 -5.57 -0.90
N PRO A 110 8.14 -5.88 -0.11
CA PRO A 110 8.39 -7.25 0.34
C PRO A 110 7.24 -7.84 1.17
N PHE A 111 6.68 -7.05 2.06
CA PHE A 111 5.59 -7.50 2.95
C PHE A 111 4.29 -7.73 2.18
N VAL A 112 3.95 -6.84 1.25
CA VAL A 112 2.71 -6.94 0.47
C VAL A 112 2.81 -8.08 -0.55
N SER A 113 3.95 -8.28 -1.19
CA SER A 113 4.15 -9.39 -2.12
C SER A 113 4.09 -10.75 -1.42
N GLU A 114 4.71 -10.89 -0.24
CA GLU A 114 4.61 -12.09 0.59
C GLU A 114 3.14 -12.37 0.99
N HIS A 115 2.41 -11.33 1.41
CA HIS A 115 1.00 -11.45 1.74
C HIS A 115 0.13 -11.88 0.56
N ALA A 116 0.38 -11.33 -0.64
CA ALA A 116 -0.31 -11.74 -1.87
C ALA A 116 -0.09 -13.23 -2.18
N ILE A 117 1.14 -13.71 -2.06
CA ILE A 117 1.46 -15.14 -2.19
C ILE A 117 0.77 -15.99 -1.11
N ALA A 118 0.76 -15.52 0.14
CA ALA A 118 0.07 -16.23 1.23
C ALA A 118 -1.43 -16.36 0.99
N LEU A 119 -2.08 -15.30 0.50
CA LEU A 119 -3.51 -15.34 0.13
C LEU A 119 -3.76 -16.31 -1.02
N MET A 120 -2.96 -16.27 -2.08
CA MET A 120 -3.05 -17.17 -3.22
C MET A 120 -2.94 -18.64 -2.78
N LEU A 121 -1.93 -18.97 -1.99
CA LEU A 121 -1.75 -20.30 -1.42
C LEU A 121 -2.90 -20.67 -0.47
N GLY A 122 -3.36 -19.73 0.35
CA GLY A 122 -4.48 -19.93 1.27
C GLY A 122 -5.77 -20.35 0.56
N VAL A 123 -6.09 -19.68 -0.55
CA VAL A 123 -7.24 -20.01 -1.41
C VAL A 123 -7.02 -21.34 -2.12
N ALA A 124 -5.87 -21.51 -2.79
CA ALA A 124 -5.57 -22.72 -3.54
C ALA A 124 -5.57 -23.99 -2.66
N LYS A 125 -5.10 -23.89 -1.42
CA LYS A 125 -5.04 -24.99 -0.45
C LYS A 125 -6.25 -25.06 0.49
N ARG A 126 -7.21 -24.13 0.38
CA ARG A 126 -8.42 -24.06 1.21
C ARG A 126 -8.15 -24.00 2.71
N THR A 127 -7.04 -23.37 3.13
CA THR A 127 -6.56 -23.42 4.52
C THR A 127 -7.60 -22.85 5.50
N SER A 128 -8.25 -21.72 5.17
CA SER A 128 -9.28 -21.10 6.01
C SER A 128 -10.52 -22.01 6.17
N SER A 129 -10.98 -22.62 5.07
CA SER A 129 -12.13 -23.53 5.08
C SER A 129 -11.85 -24.77 5.93
N TYR A 130 -10.70 -25.40 5.76
CA TYR A 130 -10.32 -26.56 6.57
C TYR A 130 -10.14 -26.23 8.05
N THR A 131 -9.54 -25.07 8.35
CA THR A 131 -9.41 -24.63 9.74
C THR A 131 -10.78 -24.45 10.40
N ALA A 132 -11.73 -23.82 9.69
CA ALA A 132 -13.10 -23.65 10.20
C ALA A 132 -13.81 -24.99 10.41
N GLN A 133 -13.70 -25.91 9.47
CA GLN A 133 -14.31 -27.24 9.56
C GLN A 133 -13.72 -28.04 10.74
N LEU A 134 -12.39 -28.08 10.88
CA LEU A 134 -11.74 -28.78 12.00
C LEU A 134 -12.15 -28.20 13.35
N LYS A 135 -12.26 -26.87 13.48
CA LYS A 135 -12.75 -26.23 14.71
C LYS A 135 -14.22 -26.59 15.01
N ALA A 136 -15.01 -26.86 13.98
CA ALA A 136 -16.40 -27.34 14.11
C ALA A 136 -16.51 -28.88 14.34
N GLY A 137 -15.39 -29.58 14.50
CA GLY A 137 -15.37 -31.04 14.65
C GLY A 137 -15.66 -31.81 13.37
N ILE A 138 -15.60 -31.13 12.19
CA ILE A 138 -15.87 -31.74 10.89
C ILE A 138 -14.55 -32.11 10.23
N TRP A 139 -14.37 -33.40 9.97
CA TRP A 139 -13.29 -33.91 9.13
C TRP A 139 -13.83 -34.13 7.72
N SER A 140 -13.41 -33.27 6.78
CA SER A 140 -13.75 -33.44 5.36
C SER A 140 -12.48 -33.40 4.50
N TYR A 141 -12.53 -34.09 3.37
CA TYR A 141 -11.43 -34.11 2.42
C TYR A 141 -11.90 -33.58 1.06
N VAL A 142 -11.42 -32.43 0.67
CA VAL A 142 -11.65 -31.83 -0.65
C VAL A 142 -10.31 -31.40 -1.21
N ASN A 143 -9.93 -31.86 -2.38
CA ASN A 143 -8.65 -31.50 -2.99
C ASN A 143 -8.49 -30.00 -3.17
N GLY A 144 -7.35 -29.49 -2.75
CA GLY A 144 -6.89 -28.15 -3.12
C GLY A 144 -6.28 -28.14 -4.53
N VAL A 145 -6.01 -26.95 -5.04
CA VAL A 145 -5.35 -26.75 -6.32
C VAL A 145 -3.83 -26.82 -6.16
N PHE A 146 -3.16 -27.57 -7.04
CA PHE A 146 -1.71 -27.58 -7.12
C PHE A 146 -1.25 -26.46 -8.07
N LEU A 147 -0.42 -25.54 -7.58
CA LEU A 147 -0.06 -24.33 -8.31
C LEU A 147 1.13 -24.47 -9.25
N LYS A 148 2.02 -25.44 -9.04
CA LYS A 148 3.14 -25.69 -9.95
C LYS A 148 2.63 -25.97 -11.37
N GLY A 149 3.17 -25.27 -12.35
CA GLY A 149 2.74 -25.36 -13.76
C GLY A 149 1.47 -24.56 -14.09
N LYS A 150 0.78 -24.00 -13.09
CA LYS A 150 -0.35 -23.10 -13.28
C LYS A 150 0.16 -21.71 -13.67
N THR A 151 -0.68 -20.91 -14.34
CA THR A 151 -0.33 -19.58 -14.81
C THR A 151 -0.83 -18.50 -13.84
N LEU A 152 0.08 -17.64 -13.38
CA LEU A 152 -0.24 -16.42 -12.66
C LEU A 152 -0.14 -15.22 -13.60
N GLY A 153 -1.23 -14.49 -13.77
CA GLY A 153 -1.27 -13.19 -14.44
C GLY A 153 -1.03 -12.06 -13.44
N ILE A 154 0.01 -11.27 -13.68
CA ILE A 154 0.34 -10.08 -12.88
C ILE A 154 -0.13 -8.82 -13.61
N ILE A 155 -1.09 -8.11 -13.04
CA ILE A 155 -1.56 -6.84 -13.56
C ILE A 155 -0.88 -5.71 -12.78
N GLY A 156 0.09 -5.05 -13.41
CA GLY A 156 0.92 -4.02 -12.80
C GLY A 156 2.26 -4.54 -12.27
N THR A 157 3.35 -4.20 -12.98
CA THR A 157 4.73 -4.61 -12.64
C THR A 157 5.52 -3.50 -11.95
N GLY A 158 4.90 -2.88 -10.94
CA GLY A 158 5.57 -2.02 -9.96
C GLY A 158 6.42 -2.83 -8.97
N ASN A 159 6.87 -2.19 -7.89
CA ASN A 159 7.72 -2.85 -6.89
C ASN A 159 7.07 -4.12 -6.27
N ILE A 160 5.76 -4.08 -6.01
CA ILE A 160 5.01 -5.22 -5.44
C ILE A 160 4.83 -6.31 -6.50
N GLY A 161 4.29 -5.96 -7.68
CA GLY A 161 3.99 -6.94 -8.72
C GLY A 161 5.22 -7.70 -9.21
N LYS A 162 6.37 -7.05 -9.34
CA LYS A 162 7.63 -7.71 -9.69
C LYS A 162 8.04 -8.75 -8.66
N GLN A 163 8.03 -8.40 -7.38
CA GLN A 163 8.39 -9.34 -6.31
C GLN A 163 7.40 -10.50 -6.20
N THR A 164 6.09 -10.23 -6.34
CA THR A 164 5.06 -11.28 -6.38
C THR A 164 5.30 -12.24 -7.54
N ALA A 165 5.62 -11.72 -8.73
CA ALA A 165 5.93 -12.50 -9.91
C ALA A 165 7.14 -13.42 -9.70
N GLU A 166 8.22 -12.90 -9.13
CA GLU A 166 9.44 -13.65 -8.84
C GLU A 166 9.21 -14.75 -7.80
N MET A 167 8.46 -14.46 -6.75
CA MET A 167 8.06 -15.48 -5.75
C MET A 167 7.20 -16.58 -6.37
N ALA A 168 6.24 -16.23 -7.22
CA ALA A 168 5.41 -17.22 -7.90
C ALA A 168 6.21 -18.12 -8.85
N LYS A 169 7.21 -17.58 -9.55
CA LYS A 169 8.15 -18.38 -10.33
C LYS A 169 8.94 -19.36 -9.46
N ALA A 170 9.39 -18.94 -8.29
CA ALA A 170 10.08 -19.82 -7.34
C ALA A 170 9.19 -20.97 -6.84
N LEU A 171 7.86 -20.78 -6.81
CA LEU A 171 6.86 -21.85 -6.56
C LEU A 171 6.63 -22.77 -7.77
N GLY A 172 7.28 -22.50 -8.91
CA GLY A 172 7.16 -23.28 -10.14
C GLY A 172 5.92 -22.94 -10.97
N MET A 173 5.32 -21.76 -10.77
CA MET A 173 4.26 -21.27 -11.64
C MET A 173 4.81 -20.68 -12.94
N ASN A 174 4.01 -20.73 -14.00
CA ASN A 174 4.21 -19.87 -15.16
C ASN A 174 3.72 -18.46 -14.79
N VAL A 175 4.46 -17.43 -15.22
CA VAL A 175 4.06 -16.06 -14.91
C VAL A 175 4.04 -15.26 -16.20
N ILE A 176 2.94 -14.55 -16.43
CA ILE A 176 2.76 -13.55 -17.48
C ILE A 176 2.37 -12.23 -16.83
N ALA A 177 2.60 -11.12 -17.51
CA ALA A 177 2.38 -9.81 -16.92
C ALA A 177 1.76 -8.84 -17.92
N TRP A 178 1.01 -7.88 -17.38
CA TRP A 178 0.53 -6.72 -18.09
C TRP A 178 0.77 -5.45 -17.28
N THR A 179 1.12 -4.36 -17.96
CA THR A 179 1.27 -3.03 -17.35
C THR A 179 1.25 -1.94 -18.40
N TYR A 180 0.87 -0.71 -18.06
CA TYR A 180 0.95 0.44 -18.97
C TYR A 180 2.38 0.76 -19.43
N ASN A 181 3.38 0.52 -18.58
CA ASN A 181 4.78 0.84 -18.86
C ASN A 181 5.68 -0.40 -18.68
N PRO A 182 5.81 -1.26 -19.70
CA PRO A 182 6.61 -2.48 -19.63
C PRO A 182 8.10 -2.20 -19.41
N ASN A 183 8.71 -2.93 -18.48
CA ASN A 183 10.16 -2.93 -18.29
C ASN A 183 10.77 -4.13 -19.01
N LEU A 184 11.29 -3.90 -20.22
CA LEU A 184 11.83 -4.96 -21.08
C LEU A 184 13.11 -5.59 -20.54
N GLU A 185 13.91 -4.88 -19.76
CA GLU A 185 15.12 -5.43 -19.13
C GLU A 185 14.74 -6.43 -18.04
N TRP A 186 13.76 -6.08 -17.19
CA TRP A 186 13.22 -6.99 -16.20
C TRP A 186 12.59 -8.23 -16.85
N SER A 187 11.80 -8.05 -17.91
CA SER A 187 11.22 -9.16 -18.67
C SER A 187 12.30 -10.12 -19.17
N LYS A 188 13.37 -9.60 -19.79
CA LYS A 188 14.49 -10.40 -20.28
C LYS A 188 15.25 -11.12 -19.16
N SER A 189 15.50 -10.44 -18.04
CA SER A 189 16.27 -11.01 -16.92
C SER A 189 15.50 -12.10 -16.17
N THR A 190 14.17 -11.97 -16.09
CA THR A 190 13.31 -12.92 -15.37
C THR A 190 12.69 -13.99 -16.26
N GLY A 191 12.64 -13.76 -17.58
CA GLY A 191 11.89 -14.59 -18.53
C GLY A 191 10.38 -14.50 -18.36
N ILE A 192 9.86 -13.43 -17.74
CA ILE A 192 8.43 -13.15 -17.62
C ILE A 192 8.02 -12.30 -18.82
N ASN A 193 7.07 -12.80 -19.61
CA ASN A 193 6.60 -12.10 -20.79
C ASN A 193 5.47 -11.13 -20.47
N TYR A 194 5.50 -9.96 -21.11
CA TYR A 194 4.36 -9.08 -21.18
C TYR A 194 3.42 -9.55 -22.29
N VAL A 195 2.13 -9.57 -21.99
CA VAL A 195 1.04 -9.91 -22.91
C VAL A 195 -0.04 -8.84 -22.84
N ASP A 196 -1.01 -8.88 -23.76
CA ASP A 196 -2.19 -8.03 -23.70
C ASP A 196 -3.08 -8.40 -22.50
N LEU A 197 -3.89 -7.45 -22.01
CA LEU A 197 -4.75 -7.66 -20.83
C LEU A 197 -5.75 -8.79 -21.06
N ASP A 198 -6.39 -8.81 -22.23
CA ASP A 198 -7.36 -9.85 -22.58
C ASP A 198 -6.69 -11.24 -22.62
N GLU A 199 -5.50 -11.36 -23.20
CA GLU A 199 -4.73 -12.61 -23.21
C GLU A 199 -4.38 -13.04 -21.78
N LEU A 200 -3.93 -12.12 -20.93
CA LEU A 200 -3.61 -12.39 -19.53
C LEU A 200 -4.82 -12.95 -18.80
N LEU A 201 -5.98 -12.30 -18.91
CA LEU A 201 -7.20 -12.72 -18.23
C LEU A 201 -7.70 -14.08 -18.70
N GLN A 202 -7.64 -14.36 -20.02
CA GLN A 202 -8.10 -15.62 -20.60
C GLN A 202 -7.21 -16.82 -20.29
N THR A 203 -5.90 -16.60 -20.09
CA THR A 203 -4.94 -17.69 -19.97
C THR A 203 -4.43 -17.91 -18.55
N SER A 204 -4.77 -17.04 -17.59
CA SER A 204 -4.34 -17.17 -16.21
C SER A 204 -5.26 -18.07 -15.39
N ASP A 205 -4.68 -18.96 -14.59
CA ASP A 205 -5.39 -19.71 -13.55
C ASP A 205 -5.62 -18.85 -12.29
N VAL A 206 -4.74 -17.85 -12.07
CA VAL A 206 -4.80 -16.90 -10.97
C VAL A 206 -4.42 -15.51 -11.52
N VAL A 207 -5.12 -14.48 -11.10
CA VAL A 207 -4.79 -13.08 -11.43
C VAL A 207 -4.49 -12.32 -10.15
N SER A 208 -3.40 -11.54 -10.15
CA SER A 208 -3.02 -10.68 -9.04
C SER A 208 -2.85 -9.24 -9.50
N LEU A 209 -3.64 -8.34 -8.90
CA LEU A 209 -3.73 -6.93 -9.26
C LEU A 209 -2.81 -6.09 -8.36
N HIS A 210 -1.87 -5.37 -8.98
CA HIS A 210 -0.85 -4.54 -8.31
C HIS A 210 -0.72 -3.14 -8.93
N THR A 211 -1.78 -2.64 -9.53
CA THR A 211 -1.83 -1.28 -10.07
C THR A 211 -2.10 -0.26 -8.97
N ARG A 212 -1.57 0.94 -9.16
CA ARG A 212 -1.96 2.09 -8.33
C ARG A 212 -3.37 2.54 -8.71
N LEU A 213 -4.17 2.96 -7.72
CA LEU A 213 -5.42 3.65 -7.98
C LEU A 213 -5.14 5.02 -8.61
N SER A 214 -5.78 5.28 -9.73
CA SER A 214 -5.74 6.53 -10.47
C SER A 214 -7.02 6.65 -11.32
N PRO A 215 -7.33 7.82 -11.89
CA PRO A 215 -8.48 7.94 -12.80
C PRO A 215 -8.47 6.94 -13.95
N ASP A 216 -7.28 6.53 -14.43
CA ASP A 216 -7.14 5.56 -15.54
C ASP A 216 -7.28 4.10 -15.07
N THR A 217 -7.16 3.83 -13.78
CA THR A 217 -7.21 2.46 -13.22
C THR A 217 -8.41 2.21 -12.34
N GLU A 218 -9.20 3.24 -12.02
CA GLU A 218 -10.43 3.09 -11.26
C GLU A 218 -11.46 2.30 -12.08
N GLY A 219 -11.87 1.14 -11.55
CA GLY A 219 -12.85 0.26 -12.18
C GLY A 219 -12.42 -0.39 -13.50
N PHE A 220 -11.13 -0.35 -13.89
CA PHE A 220 -10.69 -0.93 -15.17
C PHE A 220 -10.73 -2.47 -15.20
N ILE A 221 -10.78 -3.12 -14.04
CA ILE A 221 -11.16 -4.53 -13.90
C ILE A 221 -12.59 -4.54 -13.36
N GLY A 222 -13.54 -4.78 -14.24
CA GLY A 222 -14.98 -4.76 -13.95
C GLY A 222 -15.64 -6.10 -14.25
N GLU A 223 -16.96 -6.05 -14.44
CA GLU A 223 -17.78 -7.24 -14.73
C GLU A 223 -17.33 -7.96 -16.02
N LYS A 224 -16.94 -7.21 -17.05
CA LYS A 224 -16.47 -7.76 -18.33
C LYS A 224 -15.16 -8.55 -18.16
N GLU A 225 -14.25 -8.08 -17.32
CA GLU A 225 -12.94 -8.69 -17.10
C GLU A 225 -13.00 -9.88 -16.13
N ILE A 226 -14.09 -10.01 -15.34
CA ILE A 226 -14.28 -11.08 -14.36
C ILE A 226 -15.08 -12.26 -14.96
N ASN A 227 -15.96 -12.01 -15.94
CA ASN A 227 -16.80 -13.01 -16.64
C ASN A 227 -16.15 -13.55 -17.91
#